data_9ee330ec3696a1030282c4475ed18f05
#
_entry.id   9ee330ec3696a1030282c4475ed18f05
#
_cell.length_a   1.000
_cell.length_b   1.000
_cell.length_c   1.000
_cell.angle_alpha   90.00
_cell.angle_beta   90.00
_cell.angle_gamma   90.00
#
_symmetry.space_group_name_H-M   'P 1'
#
loop_
_entity.id
_entity.type
_entity.pdbx_description
1 polymer ?
#
loop_
_entity_poly.entity_id
_entity_poly.type
_entity_poly.pdbx_seq_one_letter_code
_entity_poly.pdbx_strand_id
1 'polypeptide(L)'
;FIALCISLDGNAEKKIAIAGATGFIGRWFIDRYKEKYDIIALSRKNVLENDSKVEWRVVDLFSISSSIDALKGVDYAIYLVHSMQPSTRLNQANFEDTDLLLADNFARAAQECKLKHIVYLGGILPKDDKNLSKHLKSRYEVEGVLGSRNTPLTTIRAGIIIGPGGSSFNIVKKLVKNLPVMACPKWTLSKNQPAD
;
A
#
# COMPACT_ATOMS: atom_id res chain seq x y z
N PHE A 1 7.70 8.60 -8.76
CA PHE A 1 6.64 8.05 -9.63
C PHE A 1 5.24 8.28 -9.02
N ILE A 2 4.98 7.91 -7.76
CA ILE A 2 3.64 8.10 -7.13
C ILE A 2 3.22 9.57 -7.17
N ALA A 3 4.13 10.51 -6.88
CA ALA A 3 3.83 11.94 -6.92
C ALA A 3 3.51 12.48 -8.32
N LEU A 4 4.02 11.86 -9.37
CA LEU A 4 3.76 12.26 -10.76
C LEU A 4 2.30 11.98 -11.16
N CYS A 5 1.71 10.88 -10.67
CA CYS A 5 0.32 10.53 -10.93
C CYS A 5 -0.68 11.51 -10.29
N ILE A 6 -0.26 12.27 -9.28
CA ILE A 6 -1.11 13.21 -8.52
C ILE A 6 -0.89 14.66 -8.97
N SER A 7 0.15 14.94 -9.77
CA SER A 7 0.60 16.31 -10.10
C SER A 7 -0.21 17.05 -11.17
N LEU A 8 -1.31 16.49 -11.68
CA LEU A 8 -1.88 16.93 -12.96
C LEU A 8 -2.84 18.11 -12.91
N ASP A 9 -3.22 18.66 -11.76
CA ASP A 9 -4.12 19.80 -11.73
C ASP A 9 -3.71 20.89 -10.74
N GLY A 10 -3.86 22.13 -11.20
CA GLY A 10 -3.37 23.35 -10.57
C GLY A 10 -3.62 23.56 -9.08
N ASN A 11 -3.08 24.61 -8.59
CA ASN A 11 -3.04 25.36 -7.32
C ASN A 11 -4.06 25.12 -6.17
N ALA A 12 -4.85 24.04 -6.15
CA ALA A 12 -5.68 23.70 -5.01
C ALA A 12 -4.90 22.78 -4.05
N GLU A 13 -4.94 23.05 -2.76
CA GLU A 13 -4.42 22.17 -1.71
C GLU A 13 -5.07 20.80 -1.87
N LYS A 14 -4.28 19.81 -2.35
CA LYS A 14 -4.77 18.46 -2.62
C LYS A 14 -4.67 17.62 -1.37
N LYS A 15 -5.79 17.04 -0.92
CA LYS A 15 -5.84 16.14 0.23
C LYS A 15 -5.61 14.70 -0.20
N ILE A 16 -4.54 14.11 0.31
CA ILE A 16 -4.10 12.76 -0.06
C ILE A 16 -4.20 11.84 1.15
N ALA A 17 -5.09 10.85 1.10
CA ALA A 17 -5.13 9.80 2.11
C ALA A 17 -4.09 8.72 1.82
N ILE A 18 -3.40 8.24 2.85
CA ILE A 18 -2.44 7.14 2.74
C ILE A 18 -2.89 5.97 3.60
N ALA A 19 -3.45 4.94 2.98
CA ALA A 19 -3.73 3.69 3.64
C ALA A 19 -2.44 2.85 3.73
N GLY A 20 -2.01 2.51 4.95
CA GLY A 20 -0.69 1.92 5.22
C GLY A 20 0.39 2.96 5.54
N ALA A 21 -0.02 4.14 6.04
CA ALA A 21 0.84 5.26 6.39
C ALA A 21 1.97 4.93 7.39
N THR A 22 1.75 3.98 8.30
CA THR A 22 2.73 3.54 9.29
C THR A 22 3.79 2.58 8.71
N GLY A 23 3.60 2.10 7.48
CA GLY A 23 4.54 1.23 6.78
C GLY A 23 5.76 1.98 6.25
N PHE A 24 6.78 1.23 5.78
CA PHE A 24 8.03 1.79 5.26
C PHE A 24 7.79 2.84 4.14
N ILE A 25 6.99 2.49 3.14
CA ILE A 25 6.73 3.36 1.99
C ILE A 25 5.82 4.52 2.38
N GLY A 26 4.80 4.26 3.22
CA GLY A 26 3.90 5.32 3.71
C GLY A 26 4.64 6.40 4.48
N ARG A 27 5.52 6.01 5.39
CA ARG A 27 6.38 6.92 6.14
C ARG A 27 7.30 7.73 5.24
N TRP A 28 7.98 7.06 4.31
CA TRP A 28 8.84 7.73 3.35
C TRP A 28 8.08 8.77 2.52
N PHE A 29 6.88 8.44 2.07
CA PHE A 29 6.04 9.37 1.31
C PHE A 29 5.64 10.57 2.15
N ILE A 30 5.19 10.35 3.40
CA ILE A 30 4.84 11.42 4.34
C ILE A 30 6.02 12.37 4.52
N ASP A 31 7.18 11.85 4.91
CA ASP A 31 8.38 12.66 5.18
C ASP A 31 8.80 13.49 3.96
N ARG A 32 8.64 12.96 2.76
CA ARG A 32 9.06 13.60 1.52
C ARG A 32 8.08 14.66 1.02
N TYR A 33 6.78 14.49 1.29
CA TYR A 33 5.74 15.27 0.61
C TYR A 33 4.79 16.05 1.52
N LYS A 34 4.92 15.97 2.85
CA LYS A 34 4.09 16.71 3.80
C LYS A 34 4.17 18.23 3.69
N GLU A 35 5.25 18.76 3.08
CA GLU A 35 5.40 20.21 2.81
C GLU A 35 4.66 20.63 1.52
N LYS A 36 4.24 19.67 0.71
CA LYS A 36 3.66 19.94 -0.62
C LYS A 36 2.19 19.61 -0.71
N TYR A 37 1.70 18.68 0.09
CA TYR A 37 0.33 18.17 0.06
C TYR A 37 -0.25 18.07 1.46
N ASP A 38 -1.55 18.25 1.58
CA ASP A 38 -2.30 17.95 2.78
C ASP A 38 -2.42 16.43 2.94
N ILE A 39 -1.62 15.85 3.83
CA ILE A 39 -1.56 14.41 4.00
C ILE A 39 -2.49 13.97 5.12
N ILE A 40 -3.37 13.00 4.80
CA ILE A 40 -4.22 12.29 5.74
C ILE A 40 -3.66 10.88 5.90
N ALA A 41 -3.00 10.64 7.01
CA ALA A 41 -2.37 9.35 7.30
C ALA A 41 -3.35 8.42 7.99
N LEU A 42 -3.66 7.27 7.35
CA LEU A 42 -4.61 6.29 7.87
C LEU A 42 -3.88 5.21 8.69
N SER A 43 -4.32 4.99 9.92
CA SER A 43 -3.75 4.00 10.83
C SER A 43 -4.83 3.22 11.56
N ARG A 44 -4.54 1.94 11.90
CA ARG A 44 -5.42 1.10 12.74
C ARG A 44 -5.41 1.50 14.22
N LYS A 45 -4.40 2.23 14.65
CA LYS A 45 -4.21 2.66 16.04
C LYS A 45 -3.99 4.15 16.08
N ASN A 46 -4.32 4.75 17.21
CA ASN A 46 -3.97 6.15 17.42
C ASN A 46 -2.45 6.32 17.36
N VAL A 47 -2.01 7.29 16.57
CA VAL A 47 -0.60 7.65 16.41
C VAL A 47 -0.39 8.99 17.08
N LEU A 48 0.45 8.99 18.12
CA LEU A 48 0.77 10.19 18.89
C LEU A 48 1.95 10.96 18.25
N GLU A 49 1.86 11.25 16.97
CA GLU A 49 2.83 12.09 16.28
C GLU A 49 2.28 13.52 16.21
N ASN A 50 2.99 14.46 16.83
CA ASN A 50 2.66 15.88 16.82
C ASN A 50 3.27 16.59 15.59
N ASP A 51 2.99 16.09 14.41
CA ASP A 51 3.31 16.81 13.17
C ASP A 51 2.06 17.56 12.72
N SER A 52 2.07 18.89 12.86
CA SER A 52 0.94 19.75 12.49
C SER A 52 0.58 19.73 11.00
N LYS A 53 1.45 19.15 10.16
CA LYS A 53 1.28 19.05 8.70
C LYS A 53 0.66 17.74 8.24
N VAL A 54 0.44 16.80 9.17
CA VAL A 54 -0.09 15.47 8.86
C VAL A 54 -1.30 15.20 9.75
N GLU A 55 -2.46 15.05 9.14
CA GLU A 55 -3.66 14.63 9.84
C GLU A 55 -3.70 13.11 9.98
N TRP A 56 -3.66 12.59 11.20
CA TRP A 56 -3.81 11.16 11.47
C TRP A 56 -5.27 10.80 11.73
N ARG A 57 -5.79 9.85 10.97
CA ARG A 57 -7.13 9.29 11.18
C ARG A 57 -7.04 7.82 11.53
N VAL A 58 -7.76 7.43 12.60
CA VAL A 58 -7.92 6.01 12.95
C VAL A 58 -8.97 5.39 12.04
N VAL A 59 -8.63 4.27 11.41
CA VAL A 59 -9.53 3.55 10.50
C VAL A 59 -9.47 2.05 10.72
N ASP A 60 -10.64 1.42 10.78
CA ASP A 60 -10.79 -0.01 10.65
C ASP A 60 -11.31 -0.34 9.25
N LEU A 61 -10.41 -0.78 8.36
CA LEU A 61 -10.78 -1.12 6.98
C LEU A 61 -11.68 -2.37 6.87
N PHE A 62 -11.87 -3.14 7.95
CA PHE A 62 -12.92 -4.16 8.01
C PHE A 62 -14.32 -3.56 8.06
N SER A 63 -14.47 -2.30 8.45
CA SER A 63 -15.71 -1.56 8.52
C SER A 63 -15.82 -0.56 7.37
N ILE A 64 -16.86 -0.72 6.55
CA ILE A 64 -17.13 0.22 5.47
C ILE A 64 -17.45 1.62 5.98
N SER A 65 -18.22 1.75 7.08
CA SER A 65 -18.52 3.05 7.67
C SER A 65 -17.28 3.75 8.18
N SER A 66 -16.37 3.04 8.85
CA SER A 66 -15.08 3.58 9.28
C SER A 66 -14.22 4.01 8.10
N SER A 67 -14.23 3.25 7.01
CA SER A 67 -13.51 3.60 5.77
C SER A 67 -14.08 4.85 5.12
N ILE A 68 -15.42 5.00 5.06
CA ILE A 68 -16.09 6.21 4.55
C ILE A 68 -15.71 7.41 5.41
N ASP A 69 -15.83 7.30 6.74
CA ASP A 69 -15.51 8.42 7.64
C ASP A 69 -14.04 8.86 7.50
N ALA A 70 -13.14 7.90 7.33
CA ALA A 70 -11.71 8.17 7.15
C ALA A 70 -11.38 8.86 5.82
N LEU A 71 -12.20 8.67 4.76
CA LEU A 71 -11.99 9.25 3.43
C LEU A 71 -12.81 10.52 3.17
N LYS A 72 -13.60 10.99 4.13
CA LYS A 72 -14.35 12.26 3.97
C LYS A 72 -13.41 13.43 3.69
N GLY A 73 -13.72 14.19 2.64
CA GLY A 73 -12.96 15.37 2.24
C GLY A 73 -11.58 15.07 1.63
N VAL A 74 -11.32 13.83 1.21
CA VAL A 74 -10.11 13.40 0.53
C VAL A 74 -10.29 13.50 -0.98
N ASP A 75 -9.27 13.99 -1.70
CA ASP A 75 -9.27 14.04 -3.16
C ASP A 75 -8.65 12.79 -3.80
N TYR A 76 -7.53 12.34 -3.26
CA TYR A 76 -6.69 11.25 -3.78
C TYR A 76 -6.34 10.26 -2.70
N ALA A 77 -6.12 9.02 -3.06
CA ALA A 77 -5.67 8.03 -2.11
C ALA A 77 -4.47 7.22 -2.62
N ILE A 78 -3.58 6.87 -1.71
CA ILE A 78 -2.50 5.91 -1.93
C ILE A 78 -2.82 4.67 -1.10
N TYR A 79 -2.99 3.53 -1.76
CA TYR A 79 -3.29 2.27 -1.10
C TYR A 79 -2.04 1.39 -1.02
N LEU A 80 -1.49 1.25 0.20
CA LEU A 80 -0.27 0.47 0.51
C LEU A 80 -0.56 -0.66 1.49
N VAL A 81 -1.85 -0.92 1.79
CA VAL A 81 -2.23 -1.95 2.75
C VAL A 81 -1.95 -3.33 2.19
N HIS A 82 -1.30 -4.13 3.01
CA HIS A 82 -0.96 -5.49 2.69
C HIS A 82 -0.83 -6.30 3.98
N SER A 83 -1.60 -7.36 4.10
CA SER A 83 -1.55 -8.26 5.23
C SER A 83 -0.47 -9.31 5.01
N MET A 84 0.53 -9.34 5.90
CA MET A 84 1.58 -10.37 5.93
C MET A 84 1.29 -11.46 6.96
N GLN A 85 0.22 -11.32 7.73
CA GLN A 85 -0.12 -12.23 8.84
C GLN A 85 -1.60 -12.59 8.82
N PRO A 86 -1.97 -13.84 9.21
CA PRO A 86 -3.37 -14.23 9.37
C PRO A 86 -4.07 -13.26 10.30
N SER A 87 -5.25 -12.81 9.90
CA SER A 87 -6.07 -12.00 10.77
C SER A 87 -6.64 -12.86 11.90
N THR A 88 -6.39 -12.50 13.15
CA THR A 88 -7.02 -13.15 14.30
C THR A 88 -8.53 -12.92 14.35
N ARG A 89 -9.06 -11.99 13.54
CA ARG A 89 -10.49 -11.68 13.44
C ARG A 89 -11.28 -12.62 12.55
N LEU A 90 -10.59 -13.32 11.64
CA LEU A 90 -11.21 -14.27 10.71
C LEU A 90 -10.59 -15.64 10.95
N ASN A 91 -11.23 -16.45 11.78
CA ASN A 91 -10.74 -17.78 12.21
C ASN A 91 -10.56 -18.79 11.06
N GLN A 92 -11.01 -18.49 9.84
CA GLN A 92 -10.97 -19.38 8.67
C GLN A 92 -10.54 -18.69 7.37
N ALA A 93 -10.30 -17.36 7.37
CA ALA A 93 -9.92 -16.64 6.15
C ALA A 93 -8.40 -16.67 5.95
N ASN A 94 -7.99 -16.95 4.73
CA ASN A 94 -6.62 -16.79 4.26
C ASN A 94 -6.25 -15.30 4.18
N PHE A 95 -4.95 -15.00 4.09
CA PHE A 95 -4.47 -13.62 3.84
C PHE A 95 -5.11 -12.98 2.61
N GLU A 96 -5.33 -13.79 1.57
CA GLU A 96 -5.91 -13.39 0.30
C GLU A 96 -7.31 -12.82 0.52
N ASP A 97 -8.17 -13.53 1.26
CA ASP A 97 -9.54 -13.10 1.56
C ASP A 97 -9.58 -11.82 2.40
N THR A 98 -8.62 -11.69 3.33
CA THR A 98 -8.50 -10.49 4.18
C THR A 98 -8.12 -9.27 3.33
N ASP A 99 -7.10 -9.36 2.49
CA ASP A 99 -6.65 -8.25 1.65
C ASP A 99 -7.74 -7.81 0.67
N LEU A 100 -8.50 -8.78 0.12
CA LEU A 100 -9.63 -8.49 -0.77
C LEU A 100 -10.77 -7.76 -0.06
N LEU A 101 -11.14 -8.18 1.16
CA LEU A 101 -12.18 -7.51 1.93
C LEU A 101 -11.80 -6.08 2.29
N LEU A 102 -10.55 -5.85 2.73
CA LEU A 102 -10.05 -4.51 3.04
C LEU A 102 -10.04 -3.62 1.80
N ALA A 103 -9.64 -4.16 0.66
CA ALA A 103 -9.62 -3.45 -0.62
C ALA A 103 -11.03 -3.11 -1.12
N ASP A 104 -12.01 -4.03 -0.99
CA ASP A 104 -13.39 -3.77 -1.40
C ASP A 104 -14.04 -2.68 -0.54
N ASN A 105 -13.90 -2.76 0.78
CA ASN A 105 -14.40 -1.71 1.67
C ASN A 105 -13.76 -0.35 1.36
N PHE A 106 -12.46 -0.32 1.08
CA PHE A 106 -11.76 0.91 0.70
C PHE A 106 -12.25 1.45 -0.65
N ALA A 107 -12.42 0.59 -1.67
CA ALA A 107 -12.90 0.99 -2.98
C ALA A 107 -14.35 1.52 -2.94
N ARG A 108 -15.22 0.91 -2.13
CA ARG A 108 -16.58 1.41 -1.87
C ARG A 108 -16.56 2.77 -1.21
N ALA A 109 -15.75 2.93 -0.17
CA ALA A 109 -15.61 4.20 0.54
C ALA A 109 -15.04 5.29 -0.38
N ALA A 110 -14.07 4.96 -1.22
CA ALA A 110 -13.51 5.89 -2.22
C ALA A 110 -14.56 6.36 -3.23
N GLN A 111 -15.40 5.45 -3.71
CA GLN A 111 -16.53 5.79 -4.60
C GLN A 111 -17.56 6.66 -3.90
N GLU A 112 -17.96 6.32 -2.68
CA GLU A 112 -18.94 7.07 -1.88
C GLU A 112 -18.45 8.50 -1.59
N CYS A 113 -17.18 8.65 -1.21
CA CYS A 113 -16.52 9.93 -0.97
C CYS A 113 -16.13 10.67 -2.26
N LYS A 114 -16.38 10.09 -3.44
CA LYS A 114 -16.07 10.68 -4.76
C LYS A 114 -14.60 11.04 -4.94
N LEU A 115 -13.70 10.17 -4.48
CA LEU A 115 -12.26 10.36 -4.70
C LEU A 115 -11.96 10.46 -6.20
N LYS A 116 -11.07 11.36 -6.55
CA LYS A 116 -10.67 11.63 -7.94
C LYS A 116 -9.80 10.50 -8.51
N HIS A 117 -8.98 9.86 -7.63
CA HIS A 117 -8.04 8.82 -8.07
C HIS A 117 -7.50 8.00 -6.91
N ILE A 118 -7.22 6.72 -7.17
CA ILE A 118 -6.50 5.83 -6.26
C ILE A 118 -5.18 5.44 -6.93
N VAL A 119 -4.08 5.50 -6.19
CA VAL A 119 -2.78 4.93 -6.59
C VAL A 119 -2.52 3.69 -5.74
N TYR A 120 -2.32 2.56 -6.38
CA TYR A 120 -2.02 1.28 -5.73
C TYR A 120 -0.59 0.85 -6.01
N LEU A 121 0.09 0.34 -4.99
CA LEU A 121 1.40 -0.26 -5.14
C LEU A 121 1.28 -1.79 -5.18
N GLY A 122 1.30 -2.31 -6.39
CA GLY A 122 1.24 -3.74 -6.68
C GLY A 122 2.63 -4.38 -6.86
N GLY A 123 2.64 -5.67 -7.18
CA GLY A 123 3.84 -6.43 -7.53
C GLY A 123 4.03 -6.56 -9.04
N ILE A 124 5.28 -6.75 -9.50
CA ILE A 124 5.55 -7.10 -10.89
C ILE A 124 4.99 -8.49 -11.18
N LEU A 125 4.13 -8.58 -12.18
CA LEU A 125 3.56 -9.83 -12.64
C LEU A 125 4.50 -10.49 -13.67
N PRO A 126 4.77 -11.79 -13.58
CA PRO A 126 5.47 -12.53 -14.63
C PRO A 126 4.62 -12.56 -15.91
N LYS A 127 5.26 -12.74 -17.05
CA LYS A 127 4.57 -12.84 -18.34
C LYS A 127 3.67 -14.08 -18.47
N ASP A 128 3.91 -15.10 -17.64
CA ASP A 128 3.21 -16.37 -17.67
C ASP A 128 2.41 -16.56 -16.37
N ASP A 129 1.07 -16.48 -16.46
CA ASP A 129 0.17 -16.52 -15.28
C ASP A 129 0.09 -17.90 -14.60
N LYS A 130 0.65 -18.95 -15.23
CA LYS A 130 0.49 -20.33 -14.76
C LYS A 130 1.18 -20.65 -13.43
N ASN A 131 2.11 -19.82 -12.97
CA ASN A 131 2.92 -20.04 -11.77
C ASN A 131 3.01 -18.81 -10.84
N LEU A 132 1.93 -18.04 -10.74
CA LEU A 132 1.89 -16.93 -9.77
C LEU A 132 2.00 -17.48 -8.35
N SER A 133 2.92 -16.93 -7.56
CA SER A 133 2.90 -17.18 -6.13
C SER A 133 1.59 -16.68 -5.53
N LYS A 134 1.09 -17.33 -4.48
CA LYS A 134 -0.13 -16.91 -3.76
C LYS A 134 -0.11 -15.41 -3.44
N HIS A 135 1.03 -14.91 -3.03
CA HIS A 135 1.23 -13.50 -2.71
C HIS A 135 1.05 -12.56 -3.92
N LEU A 136 1.61 -12.89 -5.08
CA LEU A 136 1.42 -12.10 -6.31
C LEU A 136 -0.01 -12.18 -6.83
N LYS A 137 -0.65 -13.36 -6.68
CA LYS A 137 -2.04 -13.56 -7.03
C LYS A 137 -2.95 -12.65 -6.18
N SER A 138 -2.79 -12.67 -4.86
CA SER A 138 -3.53 -11.77 -3.96
C SER A 138 -3.37 -10.30 -4.34
N ARG A 139 -2.15 -9.85 -4.66
CA ARG A 139 -1.92 -8.47 -5.09
C ARG A 139 -2.61 -8.12 -6.40
N TYR A 140 -2.66 -9.06 -7.33
CA TYR A 140 -3.37 -8.87 -8.60
C TYR A 140 -4.89 -8.81 -8.40
N GLU A 141 -5.42 -9.66 -7.54
CA GLU A 141 -6.85 -9.65 -7.18
C GLU A 141 -7.23 -8.35 -6.45
N VAL A 142 -6.39 -7.85 -5.53
CA VAL A 142 -6.57 -6.53 -4.88
C VAL A 142 -6.59 -5.40 -5.91
N GLU A 143 -5.72 -5.44 -6.92
CA GLU A 143 -5.74 -4.47 -8.04
C GLU A 143 -7.09 -4.48 -8.74
N GLY A 144 -7.61 -5.68 -9.07
CA GLY A 144 -8.92 -5.85 -9.69
C GLY A 144 -10.06 -5.29 -8.84
N VAL A 145 -10.04 -5.55 -7.54
CA VAL A 145 -11.06 -5.05 -6.60
C VAL A 145 -11.00 -3.52 -6.46
N LEU A 146 -9.82 -2.94 -6.29
CA LEU A 146 -9.67 -1.48 -6.21
C LEU A 146 -10.13 -0.77 -7.49
N GLY A 147 -9.89 -1.39 -8.66
CA GLY A 147 -10.31 -0.86 -9.96
C GLY A 147 -11.75 -1.22 -10.37
N SER A 148 -12.48 -2.00 -9.58
CA SER A 148 -13.84 -2.47 -9.94
C SER A 148 -14.93 -1.40 -9.78
N ARG A 149 -14.60 -0.27 -9.20
CA ARG A 149 -15.53 0.84 -8.93
C ARG A 149 -15.26 2.02 -9.87
N ASN A 150 -16.12 3.04 -9.80
CA ASN A 150 -16.01 4.22 -10.66
C ASN A 150 -14.85 5.17 -10.32
N THR A 151 -14.10 4.89 -9.26
CA THR A 151 -12.91 5.67 -8.91
C THR A 151 -11.74 5.21 -9.78
N PRO A 152 -11.11 6.10 -10.56
CA PRO A 152 -9.95 5.74 -11.40
C PRO A 152 -8.81 5.17 -10.56
N LEU A 153 -8.15 4.13 -11.09
CA LEU A 153 -7.02 3.46 -10.44
C LEU A 153 -5.76 3.53 -11.30
N THR A 154 -4.65 3.87 -10.68
CA THR A 154 -3.30 3.64 -11.27
C THR A 154 -2.55 2.64 -10.40
N THR A 155 -2.13 1.53 -11.00
CA THR A 155 -1.28 0.56 -10.32
C THR A 155 0.18 0.77 -10.69
N ILE A 156 1.02 1.00 -9.69
CA ILE A 156 2.48 1.02 -9.81
C ILE A 156 2.96 -0.38 -9.42
N ARG A 157 3.57 -1.10 -10.36
CA ARG A 157 4.09 -2.44 -10.11
C ARG A 157 5.59 -2.37 -9.84
N ALA A 158 5.97 -2.69 -8.61
CA ALA A 158 7.35 -2.70 -8.18
C ALA A 158 7.83 -4.11 -7.82
N GLY A 159 9.12 -4.35 -7.99
CA GLY A 159 9.80 -5.52 -7.47
C GLY A 159 10.16 -5.34 -5.99
N ILE A 160 11.41 -5.64 -5.64
CA ILE A 160 11.91 -5.36 -4.29
C ILE A 160 12.17 -3.86 -4.16
N ILE A 161 11.52 -3.23 -3.19
CA ILE A 161 11.77 -1.82 -2.87
C ILE A 161 12.88 -1.75 -1.83
N ILE A 162 13.94 -1.02 -2.17
CA ILE A 162 15.13 -0.88 -1.36
C ILE A 162 15.17 0.53 -0.78
N GLY A 163 15.46 0.64 0.51
CA GLY A 163 15.63 1.93 1.17
C GLY A 163 15.93 1.80 2.65
N PRO A 164 16.36 2.87 3.31
CA PRO A 164 16.60 2.90 4.75
C PRO A 164 15.34 2.50 5.53
N GLY A 165 15.43 1.48 6.39
CA GLY A 165 14.28 0.97 7.15
C GLY A 165 13.42 -0.09 6.44
N GLY A 166 13.66 -0.40 5.16
CA GLY A 166 12.96 -1.45 4.42
C GLY A 166 13.24 -2.85 4.98
N SER A 167 12.17 -3.60 5.30
CA SER A 167 12.30 -4.93 5.91
C SER A 167 13.00 -5.94 4.99
N SER A 168 12.64 -5.99 3.72
CA SER A 168 13.19 -6.94 2.74
C SER A 168 14.71 -6.77 2.58
N PHE A 169 15.18 -5.54 2.44
CA PHE A 169 16.61 -5.26 2.33
C PHE A 169 17.35 -5.59 3.62
N ASN A 170 16.79 -5.27 4.77
CA ASN A 170 17.37 -5.57 6.06
C ASN A 170 17.50 -7.08 6.32
N ILE A 171 16.53 -7.88 5.86
CA ILE A 171 16.60 -9.35 5.93
C ILE A 171 17.78 -9.86 5.10
N VAL A 172 17.86 -9.46 3.83
CA VAL A 172 18.96 -9.87 2.94
C VAL A 172 20.32 -9.46 3.53
N LYS A 173 20.45 -8.21 3.99
CA LYS A 173 21.67 -7.69 4.62
C LYS A 173 22.07 -8.51 5.85
N LYS A 174 21.11 -8.85 6.73
CA LYS A 174 21.36 -9.67 7.92
C LYS A 174 21.77 -11.09 7.55
N LEU A 175 21.12 -11.71 6.55
CA LEU A 175 21.48 -13.04 6.08
C LEU A 175 22.91 -13.05 5.55
N VAL A 176 23.27 -12.14 4.67
CA VAL A 176 24.61 -12.05 4.10
C VAL A 176 25.67 -11.79 5.17
N LYS A 177 25.37 -10.95 6.17
CA LYS A 177 26.32 -10.61 7.23
C LYS A 177 26.53 -11.73 8.25
N ASN A 178 25.48 -12.51 8.55
CA ASN A 178 25.50 -13.45 9.67
C ASN A 178 25.72 -14.91 9.24
N LEU A 179 25.60 -15.23 7.96
CA LEU A 179 25.80 -16.60 7.45
C LEU A 179 27.15 -16.67 6.73
N PRO A 180 28.12 -17.42 7.28
CA PRO A 180 29.46 -17.62 6.65
C PRO A 180 29.36 -18.39 5.33
N VAL A 181 28.36 -19.27 5.22
CA VAL A 181 28.04 -20.01 4.00
C VAL A 181 26.55 -19.99 3.76
N MET A 182 26.13 -19.68 2.56
CA MET A 182 24.74 -19.66 2.15
C MET A 182 24.48 -20.69 1.05
N ALA A 183 23.69 -21.72 1.35
CA ALA A 183 23.18 -22.62 0.32
C ALA A 183 22.04 -21.89 -0.43
N CYS A 184 22.33 -21.41 -1.65
CA CYS A 184 21.36 -20.67 -2.45
C CYS A 184 20.61 -21.62 -3.38
N PRO A 185 19.28 -21.74 -3.26
CA PRO A 185 18.46 -22.49 -4.22
C PRO A 185 18.52 -21.87 -5.62
N LYS A 186 18.25 -22.66 -6.66
CA LYS A 186 18.32 -22.18 -8.06
C LYS A 186 17.47 -20.94 -8.36
N TRP A 187 16.35 -20.74 -7.64
CA TRP A 187 15.49 -19.57 -7.83
C TRP A 187 16.16 -18.24 -7.42
N THR A 188 17.23 -18.26 -6.63
CA THR A 188 17.99 -17.03 -6.31
C THR A 188 18.74 -16.45 -7.52
N LEU A 189 18.89 -17.24 -8.59
CA LEU A 189 19.43 -16.77 -9.87
C LEU A 189 18.42 -15.99 -10.71
N SER A 190 17.16 -15.92 -10.27
CA SER A 190 16.13 -15.14 -10.95
C SER A 190 16.49 -13.66 -10.93
N LYS A 191 16.42 -13.04 -12.10
CA LYS A 191 16.65 -11.59 -12.24
C LYS A 191 15.52 -10.84 -11.54
N ASN A 192 15.89 -9.84 -10.75
CA ASN A 192 14.95 -8.94 -10.11
C ASN A 192 15.30 -7.50 -10.52
N GLN A 193 14.29 -6.64 -10.56
CA GLN A 193 14.44 -5.23 -10.86
C GLN A 193 14.05 -4.44 -9.61
N PRO A 194 15.03 -4.11 -8.74
CA PRO A 194 14.75 -3.34 -7.54
C PRO A 194 14.37 -1.90 -7.90
N ALA A 195 13.58 -1.29 -7.03
CA ALA A 195 13.23 0.13 -7.06
C ALA A 195 13.70 0.79 -5.76
N ASP A 196 14.18 2.01 -5.84
CA ASP A 196 14.59 2.91 -4.75
C ASP A 196 13.72 4.18 -4.69
#